data_292542883184089382be90538220b460
#
_entry.id   292542883184089382be90538220b460
#
_cell.length_a   1.000
_cell.length_b   1.000
_cell.length_c   1.000
_cell.angle_alpha   90.00
_cell.angle_beta   90.00
_cell.angle_gamma   90.00
#
_symmetry.space_group_name_H-M   'P 1'
#
loop_
_entity.id
_entity.type
_entity.pdbx_description
1 polymer ?
#
loop_
_entity_poly.entity_id
_entity_poly.type
_entity_poly.pdbx_seq_one_letter_code
_entity_poly.pdbx_strand_id
1 'polypeptide(L)'
;MSLFNLKNKSILITGSSRGIGKSIAHQCALHGAKVIISSRKENMCIEAANEINNDVGTESAFSIPANISDESQLKVLVEKTREKLGKIDVLVCNAATNPFMGSMLDMPTEKFDKVMNNNIKSNQILCNLVLPEMIEREDGCIIIISSIAAIKGSPILGAYNISKAADVMIVKNIATEFGHKNIRANSIAPGLIKTDFAKALWENPDILKT
;
A
#
# COMPACT_ATOMS: atom_id res chain seq x y z
N MET A 1 4.76 -29.25 -1.12
CA MET A 1 4.02 -27.96 -0.99
C MET A 1 5.05 -26.85 -0.90
N SER A 2 4.88 -25.76 -1.66
CA SER A 2 5.71 -24.58 -1.50
C SER A 2 5.44 -23.97 -0.11
N LEU A 3 6.49 -23.52 0.59
CA LEU A 3 6.40 -22.85 1.90
C LEU A 3 5.52 -21.58 1.83
N PHE A 4 5.51 -20.92 0.67
CA PHE A 4 4.73 -19.71 0.39
C PHE A 4 3.76 -20.03 -0.76
N ASN A 5 2.53 -20.41 -0.43
CA ASN A 5 1.49 -20.68 -1.41
C ASN A 5 0.35 -19.67 -1.27
N LEU A 6 0.18 -18.82 -2.31
CA LEU A 6 -0.91 -17.84 -2.40
C LEU A 6 -1.94 -18.21 -3.47
N LYS A 7 -1.97 -19.48 -3.91
CA LYS A 7 -2.93 -19.95 -4.91
C LYS A 7 -4.36 -19.64 -4.43
N ASN A 8 -5.17 -19.13 -5.34
CA ASN A 8 -6.56 -18.71 -5.10
C ASN A 8 -6.73 -17.48 -4.16
N LYS A 9 -5.65 -16.77 -3.81
CA LYS A 9 -5.76 -15.50 -3.08
C LYS A 9 -5.90 -14.34 -4.05
N SER A 10 -6.82 -13.44 -3.76
CA SER A 10 -7.09 -12.19 -4.48
C SER A 10 -6.53 -11.02 -3.68
N ILE A 11 -5.62 -10.25 -4.27
CA ILE A 11 -4.85 -9.22 -3.57
C ILE A 11 -5.01 -7.87 -4.26
N LEU A 12 -5.47 -6.85 -3.54
CA LEU A 12 -5.47 -5.47 -3.97
C LEU A 12 -4.25 -4.74 -3.41
N ILE A 13 -3.44 -4.11 -4.29
CA ILE A 13 -2.21 -3.42 -3.89
C ILE A 13 -2.22 -2.00 -4.43
N THR A 14 -2.22 -0.99 -3.56
CA THR A 14 -2.14 0.42 -3.98
C THR A 14 -0.69 0.86 -4.21
N GLY A 15 -0.47 1.79 -5.15
CA GLY A 15 0.88 2.25 -5.51
C GLY A 15 1.76 1.16 -6.11
N SER A 16 1.17 0.22 -6.85
CA SER A 16 1.83 -1.00 -7.31
C SER A 16 2.32 -0.97 -8.76
N SER A 17 2.28 0.18 -9.45
CA SER A 17 2.84 0.31 -10.80
C SER A 17 4.37 0.37 -10.83
N ARG A 18 5.05 0.57 -9.68
CA ARG A 18 6.51 0.63 -9.55
C ARG A 18 6.98 0.38 -8.11
N GLY A 19 8.31 0.29 -7.93
CA GLY A 19 8.96 0.22 -6.62
C GLY A 19 8.48 -0.95 -5.76
N ILE A 20 8.33 -0.71 -4.45
CA ILE A 20 7.96 -1.73 -3.46
C ILE A 20 6.62 -2.39 -3.83
N GLY A 21 5.60 -1.61 -4.18
CA GLY A 21 4.29 -2.15 -4.53
C GLY A 21 4.31 -3.08 -5.74
N LYS A 22 5.08 -2.75 -6.80
CA LYS A 22 5.26 -3.62 -7.96
C LYS A 22 5.99 -4.91 -7.58
N SER A 23 7.03 -4.82 -6.76
CA SER A 23 7.76 -5.99 -6.27
C SER A 23 6.86 -6.92 -5.45
N ILE A 24 6.01 -6.35 -4.56
CA ILE A 24 5.02 -7.14 -3.80
C ILE A 24 4.06 -7.85 -4.75
N ALA A 25 3.50 -7.13 -5.72
CA ALA A 25 2.57 -7.69 -6.71
C ALA A 25 3.19 -8.84 -7.48
N HIS A 26 4.41 -8.64 -7.97
CA HIS A 26 5.16 -9.64 -8.71
C HIS A 26 5.41 -10.91 -7.89
N GLN A 27 5.91 -10.76 -6.65
CA GLN A 27 6.15 -11.92 -5.78
C GLN A 27 4.84 -12.64 -5.41
N CYS A 28 3.77 -11.91 -5.13
CA CYS A 28 2.47 -12.53 -4.87
C CYS A 28 1.97 -13.33 -6.08
N ALA A 29 2.10 -12.79 -7.29
CA ALA A 29 1.72 -13.47 -8.52
C ALA A 29 2.57 -14.71 -8.78
N LEU A 30 3.90 -14.66 -8.58
CA LEU A 30 4.80 -15.81 -8.66
C LEU A 30 4.39 -16.96 -7.71
N HIS A 31 3.80 -16.63 -6.56
CA HIS A 31 3.31 -17.61 -5.59
C HIS A 31 1.85 -18.00 -5.80
N GLY A 32 1.26 -17.62 -6.95
CA GLY A 32 -0.05 -18.09 -7.42
C GLY A 32 -1.25 -17.20 -7.06
N ALA A 33 -1.03 -15.99 -6.51
CA ALA A 33 -2.12 -15.05 -6.28
C ALA A 33 -2.57 -14.36 -7.57
N LYS A 34 -3.83 -13.89 -7.60
CA LYS A 34 -4.31 -12.87 -8.53
C LYS A 34 -4.16 -11.49 -7.88
N VAL A 35 -3.56 -10.55 -8.59
CA VAL A 35 -3.22 -9.24 -8.04
C VAL A 35 -3.80 -8.09 -8.85
N ILE A 36 -4.29 -7.05 -8.19
CA ILE A 36 -4.67 -5.79 -8.82
C ILE A 36 -3.53 -4.79 -8.67
N ILE A 37 -3.10 -4.27 -9.80
CA ILE A 37 -2.12 -3.19 -9.93
C ILE A 37 -2.87 -1.87 -9.98
N SER A 38 -2.66 -1.01 -8.98
CA SER A 38 -3.35 0.27 -8.89
C SER A 38 -2.40 1.43 -8.62
N SER A 39 -2.48 2.45 -9.43
CA SER A 39 -1.86 3.77 -9.25
C SER A 39 -2.61 4.80 -10.08
N ARG A 40 -2.24 6.08 -9.99
CA ARG A 40 -2.92 7.19 -10.72
C ARG A 40 -2.76 7.15 -12.23
N LYS A 41 -1.67 6.54 -12.75
CA LYS A 41 -1.34 6.51 -14.17
C LYS A 41 -1.71 5.15 -14.76
N GLU A 42 -2.77 5.13 -15.55
CA GLU A 42 -3.30 3.91 -16.16
C GLU A 42 -2.25 3.16 -16.98
N ASN A 43 -1.54 3.86 -17.87
CA ASN A 43 -0.50 3.24 -18.72
C ASN A 43 0.54 2.49 -17.87
N MET A 44 1.01 3.09 -16.76
CA MET A 44 1.99 2.45 -15.89
C MET A 44 1.42 1.23 -15.16
N CYS A 45 0.12 1.23 -14.86
CA CYS A 45 -0.54 0.06 -14.28
C CYS A 45 -0.63 -1.08 -15.29
N ILE A 46 -0.99 -0.77 -16.54
CA ILE A 46 -1.06 -1.73 -17.64
C ILE A 46 0.33 -2.33 -17.93
N GLU A 47 1.35 -1.48 -18.06
CA GLU A 47 2.73 -1.93 -18.28
C GLU A 47 3.21 -2.86 -17.16
N ALA A 48 2.99 -2.48 -15.90
CA ALA A 48 3.39 -3.30 -14.76
C ALA A 48 2.63 -4.64 -14.70
N ALA A 49 1.33 -4.66 -15.01
CA ALA A 49 0.55 -5.88 -15.08
C ALA A 49 1.05 -6.81 -16.19
N ASN A 50 1.32 -6.26 -17.38
CA ASN A 50 1.83 -7.04 -18.53
C ASN A 50 3.21 -7.63 -18.23
N GLU A 51 4.14 -6.84 -17.65
CA GLU A 51 5.46 -7.34 -17.26
C GLU A 51 5.35 -8.50 -16.26
N ILE A 52 4.49 -8.38 -15.24
CA ILE A 52 4.27 -9.43 -14.25
C ILE A 52 3.69 -10.67 -14.92
N ASN A 53 2.67 -10.52 -15.77
CA ASN A 53 2.04 -11.65 -16.46
C ASN A 53 3.01 -12.38 -17.40
N ASN A 54 3.86 -11.63 -18.11
CA ASN A 54 4.88 -12.21 -18.99
C ASN A 54 5.92 -13.02 -18.20
N ASP A 55 6.36 -12.51 -17.05
CA ASP A 55 7.38 -13.16 -16.22
C ASP A 55 6.82 -14.40 -15.49
N VAL A 56 5.57 -14.31 -15.01
CA VAL A 56 4.89 -15.43 -14.33
C VAL A 56 4.37 -16.49 -15.31
N GLY A 57 4.17 -16.12 -16.57
CA GLY A 57 3.66 -17.00 -17.62
C GLY A 57 2.15 -17.28 -17.53
N THR A 58 1.41 -16.52 -16.72
CA THR A 58 -0.05 -16.65 -16.55
C THR A 58 -0.70 -15.29 -16.33
N GLU A 59 -1.98 -15.16 -16.68
CA GLU A 59 -2.77 -13.95 -16.42
C GLU A 59 -3.12 -13.83 -14.92
N SER A 60 -2.20 -13.27 -14.14
CA SER A 60 -2.29 -13.15 -12.68
C SER A 60 -2.41 -11.71 -12.19
N ALA A 61 -1.94 -10.72 -12.99
CA ALA A 61 -1.97 -9.29 -12.65
C ALA A 61 -2.92 -8.53 -13.56
N PHE A 62 -3.74 -7.66 -12.97
CA PHE A 62 -4.75 -6.87 -13.66
C PHE A 62 -4.63 -5.40 -13.27
N SER A 63 -4.82 -4.48 -14.22
CA SER A 63 -4.74 -3.04 -14.01
C SER A 63 -6.10 -2.45 -13.66
N ILE A 64 -6.20 -1.73 -12.53
CA ILE A 64 -7.33 -0.88 -12.16
C ILE A 64 -6.76 0.43 -11.60
N PRO A 65 -6.69 1.50 -12.41
CA PRO A 65 -6.12 2.77 -11.97
C PRO A 65 -7.03 3.46 -10.95
N ALA A 66 -6.41 4.11 -9.95
CA ALA A 66 -7.11 4.95 -8.99
C ALA A 66 -6.19 6.00 -8.36
N ASN A 67 -6.74 7.17 -8.08
CA ASN A 67 -6.09 8.21 -7.28
C ASN A 67 -6.50 8.05 -5.81
N ILE A 68 -5.56 7.73 -4.95
CA ILE A 68 -5.83 7.52 -3.51
C ILE A 68 -6.32 8.77 -2.77
N SER A 69 -6.14 9.97 -3.33
CA SER A 69 -6.68 11.20 -2.74
C SER A 69 -8.17 11.42 -3.02
N ASP A 70 -8.78 10.57 -3.84
CA ASP A 70 -10.18 10.65 -4.25
C ASP A 70 -10.96 9.45 -3.71
N GLU A 71 -11.82 9.70 -2.74
CA GLU A 71 -12.63 8.65 -2.09
C GLU A 71 -13.54 7.92 -3.08
N SER A 72 -14.09 8.63 -4.08
CA SER A 72 -14.96 8.00 -5.08
C SER A 72 -14.19 6.99 -5.92
N GLN A 73 -12.95 7.30 -6.28
CA GLN A 73 -12.08 6.37 -7.00
C GLN A 73 -11.65 5.18 -6.15
N LEU A 74 -11.49 5.34 -4.82
CA LEU A 74 -11.22 4.21 -3.93
C LEU A 74 -12.42 3.25 -3.85
N LYS A 75 -13.65 3.76 -3.81
CA LYS A 75 -14.88 2.94 -3.87
C LYS A 75 -14.94 2.15 -5.17
N VAL A 76 -14.77 2.83 -6.30
CA VAL A 76 -14.74 2.20 -7.63
C VAL A 76 -13.61 1.16 -7.75
N LEU A 77 -12.43 1.44 -7.20
CA LEU A 77 -11.30 0.51 -7.17
C LEU A 77 -11.66 -0.80 -6.48
N VAL A 78 -12.27 -0.73 -5.29
CA VAL A 78 -12.69 -1.90 -4.52
C VAL A 78 -13.80 -2.68 -5.24
N GLU A 79 -14.81 -1.99 -5.79
CA GLU A 79 -15.90 -2.61 -6.56
C GLU A 79 -15.37 -3.35 -7.79
N LYS A 80 -14.57 -2.70 -8.63
CA LYS A 80 -13.96 -3.32 -9.81
C LYS A 80 -13.02 -4.47 -9.45
N THR A 81 -12.36 -4.39 -8.29
CA THR A 81 -11.54 -5.51 -7.80
C THR A 81 -12.41 -6.73 -7.50
N ARG A 82 -13.56 -6.54 -6.85
CA ARG A 82 -14.53 -7.61 -6.59
C ARG A 82 -15.12 -8.18 -7.89
N GLU A 83 -15.50 -7.34 -8.82
CA GLU A 83 -15.98 -7.76 -10.14
C GLU A 83 -14.94 -8.63 -10.88
N LYS A 84 -13.65 -8.24 -10.82
CA LYS A 84 -12.59 -8.94 -11.53
C LYS A 84 -12.13 -10.23 -10.84
N LEU A 85 -12.04 -10.24 -9.51
CA LEU A 85 -11.45 -11.33 -8.72
C LEU A 85 -12.44 -12.09 -7.84
N GLY A 86 -13.69 -11.65 -7.75
CA GLY A 86 -14.75 -12.24 -6.92
C GLY A 86 -14.74 -11.80 -5.46
N LYS A 87 -13.57 -11.60 -4.88
CA LYS A 87 -13.36 -11.18 -3.48
C LYS A 87 -12.00 -10.50 -3.30
N ILE A 88 -11.76 -9.90 -2.13
CA ILE A 88 -10.46 -9.39 -1.73
C ILE A 88 -10.01 -10.15 -0.48
N ASP A 89 -9.04 -11.05 -0.63
CA ASP A 89 -8.45 -11.79 0.50
C ASP A 89 -7.41 -10.97 1.24
N VAL A 90 -6.66 -10.13 0.50
CA VAL A 90 -5.59 -9.32 1.06
C VAL A 90 -5.67 -7.90 0.49
N LEU A 91 -5.64 -6.91 1.37
CA LEU A 91 -5.43 -5.50 1.02
C LEU A 91 -4.01 -5.10 1.41
N VAL A 92 -3.24 -4.56 0.45
CA VAL A 92 -1.92 -3.97 0.68
C VAL A 92 -1.99 -2.46 0.42
N CYS A 93 -2.01 -1.67 1.47
CA CYS A 93 -1.91 -0.21 1.42
C CYS A 93 -0.43 0.18 1.32
N ASN A 94 0.05 0.40 0.10
CA ASN A 94 1.45 0.77 -0.16
C ASN A 94 1.59 2.19 -0.72
N ALA A 95 0.57 2.74 -1.36
CA ALA A 95 0.61 4.09 -1.90
C ALA A 95 0.83 5.13 -0.80
N ALA A 96 1.77 6.03 -1.01
CA ALA A 96 2.05 7.14 -0.10
C ALA A 96 2.58 8.36 -0.86
N THR A 97 2.58 9.51 -0.19
CA THR A 97 3.16 10.76 -0.68
C THR A 97 3.98 11.45 0.41
N ASN A 98 5.04 12.12 -0.02
CA ASN A 98 5.80 13.05 0.82
C ASN A 98 6.19 14.28 -0.02
N PRO A 99 5.32 15.29 -0.14
CA PRO A 99 5.53 16.44 -1.00
C PRO A 99 6.43 17.53 -0.41
N PHE A 100 6.94 17.34 0.81
CA PHE A 100 7.77 18.33 1.50
C PHE A 100 8.88 17.64 2.31
N MET A 101 10.08 18.18 2.22
CA MET A 101 11.23 17.80 3.03
C MET A 101 11.85 19.09 3.62
N GLY A 102 11.90 19.17 4.95
CA GLY A 102 12.39 20.36 5.68
C GLY A 102 11.87 20.39 7.11
N SER A 103 12.17 21.49 7.80
CA SER A 103 11.73 21.72 9.18
C SER A 103 10.20 21.70 9.29
N MET A 104 9.69 21.16 10.37
CA MET A 104 8.24 21.23 10.67
C MET A 104 7.74 22.68 10.85
N LEU A 105 8.62 23.60 11.20
CA LEU A 105 8.27 25.03 11.31
C LEU A 105 7.94 25.65 9.94
N ASP A 106 8.54 25.14 8.88
CA ASP A 106 8.39 25.63 7.51
C ASP A 106 7.36 24.83 6.70
N MET A 107 6.70 23.82 7.32
CA MET A 107 5.74 22.94 6.67
C MET A 107 4.48 23.70 6.28
N PRO A 108 4.18 23.86 4.97
CA PRO A 108 2.92 24.45 4.54
C PRO A 108 1.73 23.55 4.92
N THR A 109 0.65 24.16 5.43
CA THR A 109 -0.55 23.44 5.88
C THR A 109 -1.13 22.56 4.77
N GLU A 110 -1.20 23.03 3.53
CA GLU A 110 -1.70 22.25 2.40
C GLU A 110 -0.83 21.03 2.06
N LYS A 111 0.47 21.07 2.38
CA LYS A 111 1.35 19.90 2.22
C LYS A 111 1.14 18.90 3.35
N PHE A 112 0.95 19.39 4.58
CA PHE A 112 0.58 18.57 5.72
C PHE A 112 -0.73 17.84 5.46
N ASP A 113 -1.79 18.57 5.09
CA ASP A 113 -3.11 18.01 4.79
C ASP A 113 -3.05 16.97 3.68
N LYS A 114 -2.24 17.22 2.64
CA LYS A 114 -2.03 16.26 1.56
C LYS A 114 -1.40 14.96 2.06
N VAL A 115 -0.43 15.02 2.98
CA VAL A 115 0.17 13.83 3.59
C VAL A 115 -0.87 13.08 4.41
N MET A 116 -1.63 13.77 5.27
CA MET A 116 -2.65 13.15 6.14
C MET A 116 -3.75 12.51 5.29
N ASN A 117 -4.25 13.22 4.28
CA ASN A 117 -5.29 12.70 3.40
C ASN A 117 -4.82 11.47 2.61
N ASN A 118 -3.63 11.54 2.01
CA ASN A 118 -3.16 10.48 1.12
C ASN A 118 -2.61 9.26 1.87
N ASN A 119 -1.92 9.45 3.00
CA ASN A 119 -1.25 8.35 3.66
C ASN A 119 -2.11 7.72 4.76
N ILE A 120 -2.99 8.49 5.42
CA ILE A 120 -3.81 8.02 6.54
C ILE A 120 -5.25 7.80 6.11
N LYS A 121 -5.94 8.88 5.67
CA LYS A 121 -7.37 8.82 5.36
C LYS A 121 -7.67 7.81 4.25
N SER A 122 -6.85 7.76 3.19
CA SER A 122 -7.04 6.79 2.11
C SER A 122 -6.92 5.34 2.59
N ASN A 123 -5.94 5.04 3.45
CA ASN A 123 -5.75 3.72 4.01
C ASN A 123 -6.94 3.32 4.90
N GLN A 124 -7.42 4.25 5.74
CA GLN A 124 -8.60 4.01 6.57
C GLN A 124 -9.86 3.74 5.72
N ILE A 125 -10.09 4.53 4.65
CA ILE A 125 -11.20 4.32 3.73
C ILE A 125 -11.12 2.94 3.08
N LEU A 126 -9.96 2.55 2.54
CA LEU A 126 -9.77 1.24 1.93
C LEU A 126 -10.03 0.10 2.92
N CYS A 127 -9.51 0.22 4.14
CA CYS A 127 -9.78 -0.77 5.19
C CYS A 127 -11.29 -0.88 5.46
N ASN A 128 -11.99 0.24 5.62
CA ASN A 128 -13.43 0.25 5.87
C ASN A 128 -14.24 -0.36 4.71
N LEU A 129 -13.76 -0.23 3.48
CA LEU A 129 -14.43 -0.80 2.31
C LEU A 129 -14.26 -2.32 2.20
N VAL A 130 -13.13 -2.90 2.66
CA VAL A 130 -12.87 -4.34 2.52
C VAL A 130 -13.17 -5.15 3.78
N LEU A 131 -13.10 -4.55 4.97
CA LEU A 131 -13.31 -5.25 6.24
C LEU A 131 -14.67 -5.93 6.37
N PRO A 132 -15.82 -5.34 5.95
CA PRO A 132 -17.12 -5.99 6.13
C PRO A 132 -17.18 -7.40 5.52
N GLU A 133 -16.73 -7.56 4.27
CA GLU A 133 -16.73 -8.87 3.61
C GLU A 133 -15.70 -9.85 4.22
N MET A 134 -14.56 -9.34 4.71
CA MET A 134 -13.56 -10.15 5.40
C MET A 134 -14.09 -10.68 6.74
N ILE A 135 -14.79 -9.82 7.50
CA ILE A 135 -15.40 -10.16 8.79
C ILE A 135 -16.52 -11.19 8.61
N GLU A 136 -17.38 -11.00 7.60
CA GLU A 136 -18.48 -11.91 7.30
C GLU A 136 -18.00 -13.34 7.01
N ARG A 137 -16.91 -13.50 6.22
CA ARG A 137 -16.35 -14.82 5.91
C ARG A 137 -15.30 -15.32 6.92
N GLU A 138 -14.98 -14.52 7.94
CA GLU A 138 -13.96 -14.81 8.97
C GLU A 138 -12.58 -15.16 8.37
N ASP A 139 -12.22 -14.50 7.26
CA ASP A 139 -10.90 -14.63 6.61
C ASP A 139 -10.51 -13.33 5.91
N GLY A 140 -9.42 -12.70 6.38
CA GLY A 140 -8.91 -11.47 5.80
C GLY A 140 -7.51 -11.09 6.26
N CYS A 141 -6.80 -10.37 5.40
CA CYS A 141 -5.48 -9.86 5.73
C CYS A 141 -5.31 -8.42 5.24
N ILE A 142 -4.89 -7.53 6.14
CA ILE A 142 -4.53 -6.15 5.82
C ILE A 142 -3.06 -5.95 6.11
N ILE A 143 -2.34 -5.40 5.14
CA ILE A 143 -0.93 -5.03 5.27
C ILE A 143 -0.79 -3.55 4.89
N ILE A 144 -0.20 -2.75 5.78
CA ILE A 144 0.13 -1.36 5.48
C ILE A 144 1.64 -1.20 5.41
N ILE A 145 2.14 -0.69 4.28
CA ILE A 145 3.56 -0.38 4.14
C ILE A 145 3.83 0.96 4.84
N SER A 146 4.32 0.83 6.06
CA SER A 146 4.75 1.94 6.91
C SER A 146 6.20 2.35 6.58
N SER A 147 7.02 2.63 7.56
CA SER A 147 8.44 2.99 7.43
C SER A 147 9.12 2.90 8.80
N ILE A 148 10.45 2.77 8.82
CA ILE A 148 11.25 3.05 10.04
C ILE A 148 10.99 4.47 10.56
N ALA A 149 10.54 5.39 9.71
CA ALA A 149 10.08 6.74 10.06
C ALA A 149 8.87 6.75 11.01
N ALA A 150 8.18 5.64 11.18
CA ALA A 150 7.12 5.48 12.19
C ALA A 150 7.66 5.39 13.62
N ILE A 151 8.94 5.02 13.77
CA ILE A 151 9.57 4.72 15.07
C ILE A 151 10.64 5.76 15.40
N LYS A 152 11.34 6.27 14.39
CA LYS A 152 12.43 7.25 14.56
C LYS A 152 12.02 8.62 14.02
N GLY A 153 12.19 9.67 14.82
CA GLY A 153 12.00 11.06 14.37
C GLY A 153 13.02 11.47 13.29
N SER A 154 12.68 12.50 12.51
CA SER A 154 13.54 13.05 11.49
C SER A 154 13.39 14.58 11.46
N PRO A 155 14.48 15.34 11.31
CA PRO A 155 14.41 16.80 11.22
C PRO A 155 13.80 17.30 9.90
N ILE A 156 13.62 16.43 8.90
CA ILE A 156 13.18 16.82 7.56
C ILE A 156 11.94 16.07 7.05
N LEU A 157 11.42 15.09 7.79
CA LEU A 157 10.31 14.24 7.35
C LEU A 157 9.10 14.28 8.30
N GLY A 158 8.90 15.37 9.06
CA GLY A 158 7.96 15.42 10.17
C GLY A 158 6.55 14.91 9.86
N ALA A 159 5.86 15.46 8.86
CA ALA A 159 4.51 15.02 8.51
C ALA A 159 4.49 13.57 7.99
N TYR A 160 5.50 13.16 7.23
CA TYR A 160 5.62 11.78 6.77
C TYR A 160 5.76 10.81 7.95
N ASN A 161 6.63 11.13 8.92
CA ASN A 161 6.81 10.32 10.13
C ASN A 161 5.50 10.16 10.91
N ILE A 162 4.76 11.26 11.11
CA ILE A 162 3.44 11.23 11.75
C ILE A 162 2.50 10.28 11.00
N SER A 163 2.44 10.39 9.67
CA SER A 163 1.58 9.54 8.87
C SER A 163 1.96 8.05 8.96
N LYS A 164 3.26 7.75 9.01
CA LYS A 164 3.74 6.36 9.10
C LYS A 164 3.55 5.76 10.51
N ALA A 165 3.59 6.56 11.55
CA ALA A 165 3.20 6.15 12.89
C ALA A 165 1.69 5.86 12.98
N ALA A 166 0.85 6.69 12.33
CA ALA A 166 -0.59 6.44 12.24
C ALA A 166 -0.90 5.12 11.51
N ASP A 167 -0.18 4.76 10.44
CA ASP A 167 -0.31 3.47 9.75
C ASP A 167 -0.16 2.28 10.72
N VAL A 168 0.82 2.35 11.64
CA VAL A 168 1.03 1.31 12.66
C VAL A 168 -0.15 1.24 13.62
N MET A 169 -0.74 2.38 13.99
CA MET A 169 -1.88 2.39 14.90
C MET A 169 -3.16 1.88 14.22
N ILE A 170 -3.37 2.19 12.93
CA ILE A 170 -4.51 1.64 12.16
C ILE A 170 -4.50 0.11 12.21
N VAL A 171 -3.37 -0.54 11.90
CA VAL A 171 -3.32 -2.01 11.89
C VAL A 171 -3.46 -2.60 13.28
N LYS A 172 -2.95 -1.95 14.33
CA LYS A 172 -3.14 -2.39 15.71
C LYS A 172 -4.61 -2.35 16.12
N ASN A 173 -5.32 -1.27 15.79
CA ASN A 173 -6.75 -1.14 16.08
C ASN A 173 -7.55 -2.23 15.35
N ILE A 174 -7.31 -2.44 14.06
CA ILE A 174 -7.98 -3.49 13.28
C ILE A 174 -7.70 -4.88 13.86
N ALA A 175 -6.45 -5.18 14.21
CA ALA A 175 -6.09 -6.48 14.79
C ALA A 175 -6.75 -6.69 16.17
N THR A 176 -6.84 -5.65 16.99
CA THR A 176 -7.49 -5.72 18.30
C THR A 176 -9.00 -5.90 18.19
N GLU A 177 -9.63 -5.14 17.28
CA GLU A 177 -11.08 -5.13 17.12
C GLU A 177 -11.59 -6.39 16.41
N PHE A 178 -10.92 -6.84 15.35
CA PHE A 178 -11.40 -7.90 14.47
C PHE A 178 -10.55 -9.17 14.47
N GLY A 179 -9.53 -9.27 15.33
CA GLY A 179 -8.68 -10.47 15.41
C GLY A 179 -9.47 -11.74 15.78
N HIS A 180 -10.51 -11.61 16.62
CA HIS A 180 -11.41 -12.70 16.98
C HIS A 180 -12.25 -13.23 15.78
N LYS A 181 -12.31 -12.45 14.67
CA LYS A 181 -12.92 -12.81 13.38
C LYS A 181 -11.90 -13.30 12.36
N ASN A 182 -10.73 -13.76 12.83
CA ASN A 182 -9.64 -14.23 11.97
C ASN A 182 -9.14 -13.16 10.96
N ILE A 183 -9.27 -11.87 11.31
CA ILE A 183 -8.71 -10.77 10.53
C ILE A 183 -7.31 -10.47 11.03
N ARG A 184 -6.34 -10.62 10.15
CA ARG A 184 -4.93 -10.28 10.44
C ARG A 184 -4.62 -8.90 9.87
N ALA A 185 -4.08 -8.01 10.70
CA ALA A 185 -3.63 -6.71 10.25
C ALA A 185 -2.21 -6.45 10.75
N ASN A 186 -1.30 -6.14 9.82
CA ASN A 186 0.10 -5.90 10.13
C ASN A 186 0.66 -4.73 9.33
N SER A 187 1.72 -4.09 9.85
CA SER A 187 2.52 -3.12 9.12
C SER A 187 3.93 -3.66 8.85
N ILE A 188 4.46 -3.29 7.69
CA ILE A 188 5.87 -3.49 7.36
C ILE A 188 6.54 -2.13 7.43
N ALA A 189 7.67 -2.03 8.12
CA ALA A 189 8.42 -0.79 8.30
C ALA A 189 9.76 -0.87 7.54
N PRO A 190 9.78 -0.62 6.21
CA PRO A 190 11.02 -0.64 5.44
C PRO A 190 11.99 0.44 5.91
N GLY A 191 13.28 0.15 5.83
CA GLY A 191 14.34 1.14 5.85
C GLY A 191 14.40 1.93 4.54
N LEU A 192 15.56 2.49 4.23
CA LEU A 192 15.78 3.20 2.97
C LEU A 192 15.96 2.19 1.82
N ILE A 193 14.92 2.06 1.01
CA ILE A 193 14.91 1.22 -0.18
C ILE A 193 15.16 2.09 -1.42
N LYS A 194 16.07 1.70 -2.29
CA LYS A 194 16.35 2.40 -3.55
C LYS A 194 15.16 2.29 -4.50
N THR A 195 14.32 3.30 -4.50
CA THR A 195 13.16 3.47 -5.37
C THR A 195 13.09 4.91 -5.84
N ASP A 196 12.32 5.19 -6.89
CA ASP A 196 12.08 6.56 -7.35
C ASP A 196 11.44 7.44 -6.26
N PHE A 197 10.59 6.85 -5.40
CA PHE A 197 9.97 7.58 -4.30
C PHE A 197 11.01 8.11 -3.31
N ALA A 198 12.04 7.33 -3.03
CA ALA A 198 13.09 7.67 -2.06
C ALA A 198 14.32 8.34 -2.71
N LYS A 199 14.25 8.70 -4.00
CA LYS A 199 15.40 9.18 -4.79
C LYS A 199 16.13 10.35 -4.12
N ALA A 200 15.38 11.34 -3.62
CA ALA A 200 15.93 12.51 -2.93
C ALA A 200 16.70 12.16 -1.63
N LEU A 201 16.44 11.00 -1.04
CA LEU A 201 17.13 10.54 0.16
C LEU A 201 18.39 9.76 -0.17
N TRP A 202 18.31 8.78 -1.10
CA TRP A 202 19.46 7.92 -1.39
C TRP A 202 20.46 8.52 -2.38
N GLU A 203 20.12 9.60 -3.09
CA GLU A 203 21.07 10.40 -3.89
C GLU A 203 21.80 11.46 -3.06
N ASN A 204 21.40 11.71 -1.81
CA ASN A 204 22.07 12.68 -0.94
C ASN A 204 23.07 12.00 -0.02
N PRO A 205 24.42 12.21 -0.23
CA PRO A 205 25.46 11.57 0.57
C PRO A 205 25.40 11.90 2.05
N ASP A 206 24.90 13.08 2.42
CA ASP A 206 24.84 13.51 3.83
C ASP A 206 23.70 12.83 4.58
N ILE A 207 22.61 12.48 3.90
CA ILE A 207 21.51 11.69 4.47
C ILE A 207 21.90 10.23 4.63
N LEU A 208 22.75 9.69 3.74
CA LEU A 208 23.20 8.29 3.80
C LEU A 208 24.18 7.99 4.93
N LYS A 209 24.80 9.03 5.54
CA LYS A 209 25.77 8.89 6.64
C LYS A 209 25.12 8.84 8.02
N THR A 210 23.83 9.15 8.12
CA THR A 210 23.04 9.18 9.37
C THR A 210 22.14 7.94 9.50
#